data_8493dd204386a9a1c1b3fbfad5c40ca5
#
_entry.id   8493dd204386a9a1c1b3fbfad5c40ca5
#
_cell.length_a   1.000
_cell.length_b   1.000
_cell.length_c   1.000
_cell.angle_alpha   90.00
_cell.angle_beta   90.00
_cell.angle_gamma   90.00
#
_symmetry.space_group_name_H-M   'P 1'
#
loop_
_entity.id
_entity.type
_entity.pdbx_description
1 polymer ?
#
loop_
_entity_poly.entity_id
_entity_poly.type
_entity_poly.pdbx_seq_one_letter_code
_entity_poly.pdbx_strand_id
1 'polypeptide(L)'
;METKKKTKFYKSLRFRILVILIILGIVPGIIVTQLMIHYYENQAVEVSVSAVRTECEILCDQIIKENYLNDSSSEAVNSKLELLSNVYGGRILLIDRDFKIVRDTYHVDEGKTLVSGKVIQCFKNGASDEFRRIG
;
A
#
# COMPACT_ATOMS: atom_id res chain seq x y z
N MET A 1 17.65 13.51 -66.49
CA MET A 1 17.89 13.13 -65.09
C MET A 1 17.67 14.36 -64.22
N GLU A 2 16.44 14.53 -63.70
CA GLU A 2 16.12 15.69 -62.84
C GLU A 2 16.41 15.33 -61.39
N THR A 3 17.40 15.96 -60.82
CA THR A 3 17.71 15.87 -59.39
C THR A 3 16.68 16.67 -58.59
N LYS A 4 15.68 16.00 -58.04
CA LYS A 4 14.71 16.55 -57.10
C LYS A 4 15.47 17.07 -55.86
N LYS A 5 15.66 18.39 -55.80
CA LYS A 5 16.15 19.09 -54.59
C LYS A 5 15.19 18.80 -53.43
N LYS A 6 15.56 17.94 -52.48
CA LYS A 6 14.87 17.81 -51.19
C LYS A 6 15.03 19.14 -50.44
N THR A 7 14.04 20.02 -50.56
CA THR A 7 13.93 21.23 -49.74
C THR A 7 13.81 20.80 -48.28
N LYS A 8 14.77 21.25 -47.46
CA LYS A 8 14.75 21.01 -46.01
C LYS A 8 13.54 21.71 -45.42
N PHE A 9 12.42 21.01 -45.25
CA PHE A 9 11.16 21.47 -44.66
C PHE A 9 11.35 22.11 -43.29
N TYR A 10 12.42 21.74 -42.56
CA TYR A 10 12.79 22.26 -41.24
C TYR A 10 13.19 23.75 -41.21
N LYS A 11 13.41 24.41 -42.35
CA LYS A 11 13.78 25.83 -42.42
C LYS A 11 12.58 26.76 -42.64
N SER A 12 11.37 26.22 -42.81
CA SER A 12 10.21 27.07 -43.00
C SER A 12 9.78 27.68 -41.67
N LEU A 13 9.61 28.98 -41.64
CA LEU A 13 9.13 29.74 -40.48
C LEU A 13 7.82 29.16 -39.94
N ARG A 14 6.95 28.70 -40.84
CA ARG A 14 5.68 28.04 -40.50
C ARG A 14 5.87 26.74 -39.75
N PHE A 15 6.85 25.94 -40.10
CA PHE A 15 7.16 24.69 -39.40
C PHE A 15 7.69 24.95 -37.99
N ARG A 16 8.54 25.97 -37.80
CA ARG A 16 9.02 26.38 -36.47
C ARG A 16 7.88 26.81 -35.54
N ILE A 17 6.95 27.62 -36.05
CA ILE A 17 5.80 28.08 -35.29
C ILE A 17 4.90 26.88 -34.89
N LEU A 18 4.68 25.94 -35.81
CA LEU A 18 3.86 24.76 -35.57
C LEU A 18 4.51 23.86 -34.49
N VAL A 19 5.81 23.65 -34.53
CA VAL A 19 6.54 22.86 -33.50
C VAL A 19 6.47 23.53 -32.14
N ILE A 20 6.63 24.85 -32.06
CA ILE A 20 6.52 25.60 -30.80
C ILE A 20 5.10 25.48 -30.23
N LEU A 21 4.06 25.58 -31.04
CA LEU A 21 2.68 25.41 -30.62
C LEU A 21 2.38 24.01 -30.10
N ILE A 22 2.90 22.97 -30.75
CA ILE A 22 2.78 21.59 -30.31
C ILE A 22 3.46 21.38 -28.95
N ILE A 23 4.69 21.87 -28.80
CA ILE A 23 5.44 21.77 -27.54
C ILE A 23 4.69 22.52 -26.42
N LEU A 24 4.23 23.73 -26.69
CA LEU A 24 3.50 24.54 -25.70
C LEU A 24 2.16 23.89 -25.25
N GLY A 25 1.52 23.12 -26.13
CA GLY A 25 0.27 22.42 -25.80
C GLY A 25 0.48 21.08 -25.11
N ILE A 26 1.45 20.29 -25.55
CA ILE A 26 1.65 18.91 -25.05
C ILE A 26 2.43 18.87 -23.75
N VAL A 27 3.45 19.70 -23.58
CA VAL A 27 4.35 19.67 -22.40
C VAL A 27 3.61 19.90 -21.09
N PRO A 28 2.73 20.93 -20.94
CA PRO A 28 2.01 21.11 -19.69
C PRO A 28 1.07 19.94 -19.39
N GLY A 29 0.44 19.35 -20.39
CA GLY A 29 -0.42 18.19 -20.23
C GLY A 29 0.32 16.96 -19.65
N ILE A 30 1.51 16.68 -20.16
CA ILE A 30 2.35 15.60 -19.66
C ILE A 30 2.78 15.87 -18.22
N ILE A 31 3.20 17.09 -17.90
CA ILE A 31 3.63 17.47 -16.54
C ILE A 31 2.49 17.30 -15.53
N VAL A 32 1.30 17.79 -15.84
CA VAL A 32 0.13 17.66 -14.98
C VAL A 32 -0.24 16.19 -14.76
N THR A 33 -0.19 15.37 -15.80
CA THR A 33 -0.50 13.95 -15.70
C THR A 33 0.50 13.23 -14.79
N GLN A 34 1.79 13.49 -14.93
CA GLN A 34 2.84 12.90 -14.08
C GLN A 34 2.71 13.34 -12.63
N LEU A 35 2.44 14.61 -12.38
CA LEU A 35 2.22 15.13 -11.03
C LEU A 35 0.96 14.51 -10.38
N MET A 36 -0.12 14.35 -11.14
CA MET A 36 -1.35 13.71 -10.65
C MET A 36 -1.10 12.25 -10.25
N ILE A 37 -0.48 11.45 -11.10
CA ILE A 37 -0.20 10.04 -10.82
C ILE A 37 0.62 9.93 -9.53
N HIS A 38 1.68 10.72 -9.40
CA HIS A 38 2.54 10.68 -8.21
C HIS A 38 1.82 11.15 -6.92
N TYR A 39 0.94 12.13 -7.05
CA TYR A 39 0.14 12.63 -5.92
C TYR A 39 -0.91 11.61 -5.46
N TYR A 40 -1.60 10.95 -6.40
CA TYR A 40 -2.61 9.95 -6.08
C TYR A 40 -2.03 8.68 -5.46
N GLU A 41 -0.87 8.21 -5.89
CA GLU A 41 -0.21 7.05 -5.28
C GLU A 41 0.10 7.29 -3.80
N ASN A 42 0.67 8.43 -3.46
CA ASN A 42 1.01 8.75 -2.07
C ASN A 42 -0.24 8.92 -1.18
N GLN A 43 -1.26 9.58 -1.67
CA GLN A 43 -2.48 9.82 -0.90
C GLN A 43 -3.31 8.55 -0.69
N ALA A 44 -3.40 7.67 -1.69
CA ALA A 44 -4.12 6.41 -1.58
C ALA A 44 -3.49 5.48 -0.53
N VAL A 45 -2.15 5.47 -0.43
CA VAL A 45 -1.43 4.68 0.58
C VAL A 45 -1.68 5.23 1.99
N GLU A 46 -1.60 6.54 2.21
CA GLU A 46 -1.84 7.14 3.54
C GLU A 46 -3.27 6.91 4.04
N VAL A 47 -4.27 7.08 3.17
CA VAL A 47 -5.68 6.83 3.52
C VAL A 47 -5.90 5.36 3.86
N SER A 48 -5.33 4.44 3.09
CA SER A 48 -5.43 3.01 3.36
C SER A 48 -4.75 2.62 4.67
N VAL A 49 -3.58 3.15 4.96
CA VAL A 49 -2.85 2.89 6.21
C VAL A 49 -3.62 3.40 7.43
N SER A 50 -4.18 4.61 7.37
CA SER A 50 -4.97 5.17 8.47
C SER A 50 -6.25 4.38 8.73
N ALA A 51 -6.92 3.90 7.68
CA ALA A 51 -8.11 3.06 7.80
C ALA A 51 -7.79 1.71 8.46
N VAL A 52 -6.73 1.03 8.01
CA VAL A 52 -6.26 -0.23 8.62
C VAL A 52 -5.93 -0.03 10.09
N ARG A 53 -5.25 1.06 10.43
CA ARG A 53 -4.89 1.38 11.82
C ARG A 53 -6.11 1.47 12.72
N THR A 54 -7.12 2.25 12.31
CA THR A 54 -8.36 2.40 13.08
C THR A 54 -9.08 1.06 13.25
N GLU A 55 -9.16 0.24 12.20
CA GLU A 55 -9.76 -1.08 12.29
C GLU A 55 -8.97 -2.04 13.18
N CYS A 56 -7.63 -1.95 13.17
CA CYS A 56 -6.79 -2.73 14.08
C CYS A 56 -6.98 -2.31 15.54
N GLU A 57 -7.12 -1.02 15.84
CA GLU A 57 -7.40 -0.53 17.20
C GLU A 57 -8.74 -1.09 17.72
N ILE A 58 -9.80 -1.04 16.91
CA ILE A 58 -11.12 -1.60 17.26
C ILE A 58 -11.03 -3.12 17.47
N LEU A 59 -10.26 -3.80 16.63
CA LEU A 59 -10.04 -5.24 16.75
C LEU A 59 -9.26 -5.59 18.02
N CYS A 60 -8.23 -4.83 18.37
CA CYS A 60 -7.47 -5.01 19.61
C CYS A 60 -8.36 -4.85 20.85
N ASP A 61 -9.23 -3.84 20.87
CA ASP A 61 -10.19 -3.66 21.95
C ASP A 61 -11.14 -4.87 22.10
N GLN A 62 -11.59 -5.42 20.97
CA GLN A 62 -12.44 -6.60 20.96
C GLN A 62 -11.70 -7.85 21.45
N ILE A 63 -10.47 -8.07 21.00
CA ILE A 63 -9.60 -9.17 21.44
C ILE A 63 -9.40 -9.14 22.97
N ILE A 64 -9.19 -7.93 23.52
CA ILE A 64 -9.01 -7.75 24.97
C ILE A 64 -10.33 -8.02 25.71
N LYS A 65 -11.45 -7.48 25.25
CA LYS A 65 -12.77 -7.66 25.89
C LYS A 65 -13.22 -9.11 25.91
N GLU A 66 -12.97 -9.85 24.85
CA GLU A 66 -13.35 -11.25 24.71
C GLU A 66 -12.29 -12.22 25.29
N ASN A 67 -11.18 -11.69 25.85
CA ASN A 67 -10.07 -12.50 26.35
C ASN A 67 -9.56 -13.54 25.35
N TYR A 68 -9.61 -13.18 24.08
CA TYR A 68 -9.35 -14.05 22.93
C TYR A 68 -7.98 -14.73 22.94
N LEU A 69 -6.97 -14.10 23.56
CA LEU A 69 -5.62 -14.68 23.66
C LEU A 69 -5.60 -15.97 24.52
N ASN A 70 -6.54 -16.12 25.45
CA ASN A 70 -6.68 -17.32 26.28
C ASN A 70 -7.65 -18.34 25.69
N ASP A 71 -8.67 -17.86 24.98
CA ASP A 71 -9.67 -18.70 24.29
C ASP A 71 -9.92 -18.15 22.88
N SER A 72 -9.22 -18.72 21.90
CA SER A 72 -9.30 -18.31 20.50
C SER A 72 -10.56 -18.81 19.75
N SER A 73 -11.62 -19.17 20.48
CA SER A 73 -12.85 -19.72 19.94
C SER A 73 -13.85 -18.66 19.45
N SER A 74 -13.62 -17.38 19.75
CA SER A 74 -14.55 -16.31 19.34
C SER A 74 -14.70 -16.22 17.82
N GLU A 75 -15.87 -16.62 17.32
CA GLU A 75 -16.21 -16.57 15.91
C GLU A 75 -16.28 -15.11 15.39
N ALA A 76 -16.68 -14.17 16.26
CA ALA A 76 -16.75 -12.76 15.91
C ALA A 76 -15.36 -12.18 15.60
N VAL A 77 -14.36 -12.47 16.43
CA VAL A 77 -12.96 -12.04 16.20
C VAL A 77 -12.38 -12.72 14.96
N ASN A 78 -12.61 -14.03 14.81
CA ASN A 78 -12.14 -14.78 13.65
C ASN A 78 -12.70 -14.21 12.32
N SER A 79 -14.00 -14.01 12.26
CA SER A 79 -14.66 -13.44 11.06
C SER A 79 -14.14 -12.04 10.73
N LYS A 80 -13.87 -11.24 11.76
CA LYS A 80 -13.32 -9.88 11.55
C LYS A 80 -11.89 -9.90 11.06
N LEU A 81 -11.03 -10.79 11.57
CA LEU A 81 -9.66 -11.00 11.09
C LEU A 81 -9.65 -11.43 9.61
N GLU A 82 -10.51 -12.36 9.23
CA GLU A 82 -10.65 -12.82 7.85
C GLU A 82 -11.15 -11.71 6.92
N LEU A 83 -12.16 -10.94 7.38
CA LEU A 83 -12.67 -9.80 6.63
C LEU A 83 -11.56 -8.78 6.36
N LEU A 84 -10.79 -8.40 7.37
CA LEU A 84 -9.68 -7.45 7.22
C LEU A 84 -8.61 -8.00 6.29
N SER A 85 -8.24 -9.27 6.42
CA SER A 85 -7.30 -9.95 5.54
C SER A 85 -7.75 -9.88 4.07
N ASN A 86 -9.03 -10.12 3.80
CA ASN A 86 -9.60 -10.08 2.46
C ASN A 86 -9.71 -8.66 1.90
N VAL A 87 -10.16 -7.70 2.71
CA VAL A 87 -10.34 -6.29 2.28
C VAL A 87 -9.00 -5.64 1.93
N TYR A 88 -7.98 -5.90 2.74
CA TYR A 88 -6.65 -5.28 2.55
C TYR A 88 -5.68 -6.15 1.77
N GLY A 89 -6.09 -7.36 1.37
CA GLY A 89 -5.26 -8.30 0.59
C GLY A 89 -3.97 -8.70 1.31
N GLY A 90 -4.02 -8.80 2.65
CA GLY A 90 -2.86 -9.06 3.49
C GLY A 90 -3.05 -10.21 4.47
N ARG A 91 -1.96 -10.84 4.90
CA ARG A 91 -1.95 -11.85 5.95
C ARG A 91 -1.86 -11.18 7.32
N ILE A 92 -2.75 -11.54 8.23
CA ILE A 92 -2.76 -11.03 9.61
C ILE A 92 -2.34 -12.15 10.55
N LEU A 93 -1.37 -11.84 11.41
CA LEU A 93 -0.89 -12.74 12.44
C LEU A 93 -1.16 -12.13 13.82
N LEU A 94 -1.82 -12.85 14.68
CA LEU A 94 -1.98 -12.52 16.08
C LEU A 94 -0.94 -13.27 16.90
N ILE A 95 -0.07 -12.54 17.60
CA ILE A 95 1.07 -13.10 18.32
C ILE A 95 0.94 -12.73 19.79
N ASP A 96 1.08 -13.71 20.68
CA ASP A 96 1.08 -13.52 22.13
C ASP A 96 2.44 -13.02 22.66
N ARG A 97 2.52 -12.80 23.97
CA ARG A 97 3.73 -12.33 24.64
C ARG A 97 4.88 -13.34 24.63
N ASP A 98 4.57 -14.60 24.41
CA ASP A 98 5.54 -15.70 24.29
C ASP A 98 6.00 -15.91 22.83
N PHE A 99 5.73 -14.95 21.97
CA PHE A 99 6.02 -14.99 20.52
C PHE A 99 5.34 -16.14 19.79
N LYS A 100 4.27 -16.69 20.35
CA LYS A 100 3.49 -17.76 19.74
C LYS A 100 2.38 -17.16 18.86
N ILE A 101 2.21 -17.69 17.67
CA ILE A 101 1.12 -17.31 16.77
C ILE A 101 -0.17 -17.96 17.29
N VAL A 102 -1.07 -17.14 17.82
CA VAL A 102 -2.38 -17.55 18.33
C VAL A 102 -3.35 -17.74 17.15
N ARG A 103 -3.29 -16.83 16.17
CA ARG A 103 -4.13 -16.90 14.98
C ARG A 103 -3.37 -16.43 13.74
N ASP A 104 -3.65 -17.07 12.64
CA ASP A 104 -3.12 -16.77 11.31
C ASP A 104 -4.26 -16.86 10.29
N THR A 105 -4.56 -15.77 9.61
CA THR A 105 -5.64 -15.72 8.61
C THR A 105 -5.44 -16.66 7.42
N TYR A 106 -4.20 -17.13 7.22
CA TYR A 106 -3.89 -18.13 6.18
C TYR A 106 -3.76 -19.55 6.75
N HIS A 107 -3.93 -19.74 8.07
CA HIS A 107 -3.85 -21.03 8.78
C HIS A 107 -2.56 -21.84 8.56
N VAL A 108 -1.45 -21.17 8.21
CA VAL A 108 -0.19 -21.84 7.85
C VAL A 108 0.71 -22.03 9.08
N ASP A 109 0.74 -21.05 9.97
CA ASP A 109 1.72 -20.97 11.05
C ASP A 109 1.10 -20.89 12.45
N GLU A 110 -0.17 -21.20 12.62
CA GLU A 110 -0.85 -21.22 13.93
C GLU A 110 -0.14 -22.16 14.90
N GLY A 111 0.07 -21.71 16.12
CA GLY A 111 0.73 -22.46 17.18
C GLY A 111 2.27 -22.47 17.10
N LYS A 112 2.86 -21.95 16.03
CA LYS A 112 4.32 -21.85 15.90
C LYS A 112 4.85 -20.60 16.61
N THR A 113 6.12 -20.63 17.00
CA THR A 113 6.81 -19.46 17.58
C THR A 113 7.44 -18.63 16.47
N LEU A 114 7.10 -17.34 16.40
CA LEU A 114 7.64 -16.39 15.43
C LEU A 114 8.58 -15.41 16.13
N VAL A 115 9.87 -15.67 16.09
CA VAL A 115 10.91 -14.76 16.60
C VAL A 115 11.50 -13.99 15.41
N SER A 116 11.01 -12.79 15.18
CA SER A 116 11.49 -11.88 14.13
C SER A 116 11.96 -10.58 14.78
N GLY A 117 13.01 -9.96 14.20
CA GLY A 117 13.51 -8.67 14.70
C GLY A 117 12.43 -7.60 14.77
N LYS A 118 11.47 -7.60 13.83
CA LYS A 118 10.32 -6.67 13.81
C LYS A 118 9.34 -6.95 14.94
N VAL A 119 9.03 -8.21 15.19
CA VAL A 119 8.14 -8.62 16.29
C VAL A 119 8.75 -8.23 17.63
N ILE A 120 10.05 -8.48 17.82
CA ILE A 120 10.77 -8.06 19.03
C ILE A 120 10.74 -6.54 19.20
N GLN A 121 10.90 -5.78 18.12
CA GLN A 121 10.87 -4.33 18.17
C GLN A 121 9.49 -3.80 18.54
N CYS A 122 8.40 -4.36 18.01
CA CYS A 122 7.03 -4.03 18.39
C CYS A 122 6.80 -4.27 19.90
N PHE A 123 7.23 -5.39 20.44
CA PHE A 123 7.10 -5.68 21.87
C PHE A 123 7.96 -4.76 22.77
N LYS A 124 9.14 -4.32 22.30
CA LYS A 124 10.01 -3.39 23.05
C LYS A 124 9.49 -1.96 23.04
N ASN A 125 8.95 -1.50 21.93
CA ASN A 125 8.54 -0.08 21.76
C ASN A 125 7.10 0.19 22.21
N GLY A 126 6.37 -0.85 22.62
CA GLY A 126 4.95 -0.75 23.00
C GLY A 126 4.10 -0.13 21.91
N ALA A 127 3.34 -0.91 21.20
CA ALA A 127 2.39 -0.47 20.18
C ALA A 127 2.98 0.51 19.16
N SER A 128 4.04 0.13 18.49
CA SER A 128 4.61 0.97 17.45
C SER A 128 4.07 0.58 16.09
N ASP A 129 3.53 1.57 15.47
CA ASP A 129 3.01 1.65 14.12
C ASP A 129 4.06 1.39 13.04
N GLU A 130 4.59 0.22 12.91
CA GLU A 130 5.39 -0.11 11.74
C GLU A 130 4.56 -0.89 10.72
N PHE A 131 3.74 -0.15 9.97
CA PHE A 131 3.07 -0.68 8.80
C PHE A 131 4.03 -0.63 7.61
N ARG A 132 4.59 -1.76 7.21
CA ARG A 132 5.39 -1.86 5.99
C ARG A 132 4.74 -2.85 5.02
N ARG A 133 4.32 -2.34 3.86
CA ARG A 133 3.94 -3.16 2.72
C ARG A 133 5.19 -3.87 2.20
N ILE A 134 5.21 -5.18 2.26
CA ILE A 134 6.20 -5.98 1.55
C ILE A 134 5.60 -6.22 0.17
N GLY A 135 6.14 -5.52 -0.83
CA GLY A 135 5.86 -5.75 -2.24
C GLY A 135 6.71 -6.89 -2.77
#